data_8d8137747bfc4c17365818d47fb30f6d
#
_entry.id   8d8137747bfc4c17365818d47fb30f6d
#
_cell.length_a   1.000
_cell.length_b   1.000
_cell.length_c   1.000
_cell.angle_alpha   90.00
_cell.angle_beta   90.00
_cell.angle_gamma   90.00
#
_symmetry.space_group_name_H-M   'P 1'
#
loop_
_entity.id
_entity.type
_entity.pdbx_description
1 polymer ?
#
loop_
_entity_poly.entity_id
_entity_poly.type
_entity_poly.pdbx_seq_one_letter_code
_entity_poly.pdbx_strand_id
1 'polypeptide(L)'
;MVQWLHISDLHFQPNTDPDQESLIRALLADCRSRKIQADFVAATGDFHNFWDTGNYLASWRFLHTLMEALGLDITRDLFLVPGNHDVNPVEGADPVQAFLTQAQADCRDLHYACTLTKHGDLLNPLLERFRSYRAMAGALLPVYGADGLDPAGVHVRPWRDRLNILHLNTALLSNGERDHMDAVDLGAACSPAIQEQLKGGLP
;
A
#
# COMPACT_ATOMS: atom_id res chain seq x y z
N MET A 1 1.64 5.59 25.42
CA MET A 1 2.56 5.04 24.39
C MET A 1 1.67 4.46 23.31
N VAL A 2 1.97 4.68 22.03
CA VAL A 2 1.25 4.08 20.91
C VAL A 2 2.02 2.84 20.49
N GLN A 3 1.33 1.72 20.28
CA GLN A 3 1.91 0.46 19.83
C GLN A 3 1.22 0.04 18.53
N TRP A 4 1.97 -0.41 17.54
CA TRP A 4 1.38 -0.91 16.29
C TRP A 4 2.01 -2.23 15.87
N LEU A 5 1.24 -3.00 15.12
CA LEU A 5 1.74 -4.18 14.44
C LEU A 5 2.05 -3.81 12.99
N HIS A 6 3.27 -4.10 12.55
CA HIS A 6 3.67 -3.94 11.16
C HIS A 6 3.72 -5.32 10.49
N ILE A 7 3.12 -5.42 9.32
CA ILE A 7 3.17 -6.59 8.45
C ILE A 7 3.47 -6.17 7.02
N SER A 8 4.24 -6.96 6.31
CA SER A 8 4.57 -6.78 4.89
C SER A 8 4.88 -8.12 4.25
N ASP A 9 5.06 -8.15 2.95
CA ASP A 9 5.60 -9.29 2.20
C ASP A 9 4.78 -10.59 2.41
N LEU A 10 3.47 -10.47 2.38
CA LEU A 10 2.57 -11.60 2.59
C LEU A 10 2.61 -12.60 1.43
N HIS A 11 2.82 -12.13 0.21
CA HIS A 11 2.99 -12.92 -1.02
C HIS A 11 1.98 -14.07 -1.14
N PHE A 12 0.69 -13.78 -0.92
CA PHE A 12 -0.34 -14.78 -1.06
C PHE A 12 -0.35 -15.37 -2.47
N GLN A 13 -0.35 -16.70 -2.53
CA GLN A 13 -0.43 -17.44 -3.77
C GLN A 13 -1.88 -17.53 -4.27
N PRO A 14 -2.10 -17.62 -5.61
CA PRO A 14 -3.44 -17.84 -6.16
C PRO A 14 -4.09 -19.12 -5.69
N ASN A 15 -3.28 -20.15 -5.47
CA ASN A 15 -3.69 -21.43 -4.92
C ASN A 15 -3.32 -21.51 -3.45
N THR A 16 -4.16 -22.17 -2.68
CA THR A 16 -3.91 -22.43 -1.26
C THR A 16 -2.57 -23.14 -1.07
N ASP A 17 -1.65 -22.45 -0.40
CA ASP A 17 -0.38 -23.03 0.04
C ASP A 17 -0.55 -23.51 1.50
N PRO A 18 -0.46 -24.83 1.75
CA PRO A 18 -0.63 -25.38 3.11
C PRO A 18 0.37 -24.83 4.13
N ASP A 19 1.58 -24.52 3.69
CA ASP A 19 2.62 -23.98 4.57
C ASP A 19 2.28 -22.52 4.94
N GLN A 20 1.82 -21.72 3.97
CA GLN A 20 1.36 -20.36 4.21
C GLN A 20 0.13 -20.33 5.13
N GLU A 21 -0.86 -21.22 4.91
CA GLU A 21 -2.00 -21.35 5.82
C GLU A 21 -1.59 -21.73 7.24
N SER A 22 -0.60 -22.61 7.37
CA SER A 22 -0.09 -23.04 8.68
C SER A 22 0.62 -21.89 9.38
N LEU A 23 1.42 -21.10 8.66
CA LEU A 23 2.08 -19.91 9.19
C LEU A 23 1.06 -18.86 9.66
N ILE A 24 0.03 -18.58 8.86
CA ILE A 24 -1.03 -17.64 9.21
C ILE A 24 -1.76 -18.10 10.49
N ARG A 25 -2.13 -19.39 10.55
CA ARG A 25 -2.77 -19.95 11.76
C ARG A 25 -1.88 -19.81 12.99
N ALA A 26 -0.59 -20.08 12.86
CA ALA A 26 0.37 -19.94 13.94
C ALA A 26 0.49 -18.48 14.40
N LEU A 27 0.60 -17.54 13.47
CA LEU A 27 0.65 -16.10 13.77
C LEU A 27 -0.61 -15.64 14.52
N LEU A 28 -1.80 -15.99 14.02
CA LEU A 28 -3.06 -15.63 14.66
C LEU A 28 -3.22 -16.28 16.06
N ALA A 29 -2.77 -17.52 16.22
CA ALA A 29 -2.77 -18.19 17.51
C ALA A 29 -1.80 -17.51 18.50
N ASP A 30 -0.63 -17.09 18.02
CA ASP A 30 0.37 -16.39 18.82
C ASP A 30 -0.15 -15.00 19.26
N CYS A 31 -0.76 -14.24 18.35
CA CYS A 31 -1.40 -12.96 18.68
C CYS A 31 -2.43 -13.11 19.81
N ARG A 32 -3.27 -14.16 19.74
CA ARG A 32 -4.29 -14.42 20.77
C ARG A 32 -3.68 -14.90 22.09
N SER A 33 -2.73 -15.86 22.03
CA SER A 33 -2.15 -16.50 23.22
C SER A 33 -1.28 -15.53 24.03
N ARG A 34 -0.52 -14.69 23.35
CA ARG A 34 0.32 -13.66 23.97
C ARG A 34 -0.44 -12.39 24.31
N LYS A 35 -1.72 -12.30 23.92
CA LYS A 35 -2.54 -11.08 24.08
C LYS A 35 -1.80 -9.85 23.55
N ILE A 36 -1.28 -9.98 22.30
CA ILE A 36 -0.57 -8.86 21.66
C ILE A 36 -1.53 -7.68 21.63
N GLN A 37 -1.07 -6.58 22.19
CA GLN A 37 -1.80 -5.31 22.17
C GLN A 37 -1.19 -4.44 21.08
N ALA A 38 -2.02 -4.06 20.12
CA ALA A 38 -1.69 -3.05 19.13
C ALA A 38 -2.81 -2.01 19.12
N ASP A 39 -2.45 -0.78 18.91
CA ASP A 39 -3.40 0.32 18.75
C ASP A 39 -3.88 0.40 17.29
N PHE A 40 -3.04 -0.01 16.33
CA PHE A 40 -3.37 -0.13 14.91
C PHE A 40 -2.45 -1.14 14.20
N VAL A 41 -2.81 -1.50 12.97
CA VAL A 41 -2.01 -2.32 12.06
C VAL A 41 -1.60 -1.50 10.86
N ALA A 42 -0.32 -1.55 10.51
CA ALA A 42 0.24 -1.04 9.26
C ALA A 42 0.64 -2.23 8.36
N ALA A 43 -0.02 -2.36 7.22
CA ALA A 43 0.28 -3.39 6.23
C ALA A 43 0.87 -2.73 4.98
N THR A 44 2.16 -3.00 4.71
CA THR A 44 2.96 -2.21 3.78
C THR A 44 3.41 -3.02 2.57
N GLY A 45 2.42 -3.49 1.81
CA GLY A 45 2.61 -4.01 0.47
C GLY A 45 2.96 -5.48 0.36
N ASP A 46 3.11 -5.89 -0.88
CA ASP A 46 3.37 -7.25 -1.33
C ASP A 46 2.37 -8.26 -0.78
N PHE A 47 1.07 -7.88 -0.91
CA PHE A 47 -0.03 -8.72 -0.47
C PHE A 47 -0.16 -9.99 -1.30
N HIS A 48 0.17 -9.90 -2.58
CA HIS A 48 0.15 -11.00 -3.54
C HIS A 48 1.52 -11.24 -4.14
N ASN A 49 1.75 -12.48 -4.57
CA ASN A 49 2.95 -12.84 -5.30
C ASN A 49 2.83 -12.51 -6.79
N PHE A 50 1.59 -12.42 -7.31
CA PHE A 50 1.31 -12.13 -8.72
C PHE A 50 0.18 -11.11 -8.86
N TRP A 51 0.48 -10.00 -9.50
CA TRP A 51 -0.44 -8.90 -9.80
C TRP A 51 -1.67 -9.33 -10.63
N ASP A 52 -1.51 -10.35 -11.47
CA ASP A 52 -2.49 -10.77 -12.50
C ASP A 52 -3.67 -11.56 -11.94
N THR A 53 -3.55 -12.10 -10.76
CA THR A 53 -4.55 -13.02 -10.24
C THR A 53 -5.87 -12.35 -9.89
N GLY A 54 -5.88 -11.04 -9.75
CA GLY A 54 -7.05 -10.25 -9.38
C GLY A 54 -7.72 -10.72 -8.06
N ASN A 55 -7.13 -11.71 -7.40
CA ASN A 55 -7.76 -12.42 -6.30
C ASN A 55 -7.08 -12.11 -4.97
N TYR A 56 -7.31 -10.91 -4.48
CA TYR A 56 -6.88 -10.50 -3.15
C TYR A 56 -7.74 -11.09 -2.01
N LEU A 57 -8.52 -12.13 -2.29
CA LEU A 57 -9.44 -12.70 -1.29
C LEU A 57 -8.68 -13.30 -0.09
N ALA A 58 -7.52 -13.91 -0.32
CA ALA A 58 -6.69 -14.46 0.76
C ALA A 58 -6.14 -13.33 1.65
N SER A 59 -5.60 -12.28 1.07
CA SER A 59 -5.13 -11.08 1.79
C SER A 59 -6.26 -10.42 2.56
N TRP A 60 -7.42 -10.25 1.91
CA TRP A 60 -8.62 -9.69 2.53
C TRP A 60 -9.05 -10.50 3.77
N ARG A 61 -9.15 -11.82 3.63
CA ARG A 61 -9.53 -12.72 4.74
C ARG A 61 -8.52 -12.68 5.87
N PHE A 62 -7.24 -12.70 5.54
CA PHE A 62 -6.17 -12.64 6.52
C PHE A 62 -6.24 -11.34 7.32
N LEU A 63 -6.29 -10.19 6.65
CA LEU A 63 -6.35 -8.88 7.30
C LEU A 63 -7.59 -8.77 8.20
N HIS A 64 -8.74 -9.22 7.71
CA HIS A 64 -9.97 -9.21 8.51
C HIS A 64 -9.82 -10.06 9.78
N THR A 65 -9.32 -11.30 9.64
CA THR A 65 -9.13 -12.22 10.78
C THR A 65 -8.07 -11.70 11.77
N LEU A 66 -7.03 -11.06 11.26
CA LEU A 66 -5.99 -10.44 12.11
C LEU A 66 -6.57 -9.28 12.92
N MET A 67 -7.33 -8.39 12.30
CA MET A 67 -7.96 -7.27 12.99
C MET A 67 -8.93 -7.75 14.08
N GLU A 68 -9.74 -8.78 13.78
CA GLU A 68 -10.60 -9.44 14.77
C GLU A 68 -9.78 -10.06 15.92
N ALA A 69 -8.68 -10.75 15.61
CA ALA A 69 -7.83 -11.40 16.63
C ALA A 69 -7.17 -10.38 17.57
N LEU A 70 -6.91 -9.17 17.08
CA LEU A 70 -6.36 -8.05 17.85
C LEU A 70 -7.44 -7.20 18.54
N GLY A 71 -8.73 -7.42 18.23
CA GLY A 71 -9.83 -6.60 18.74
C GLY A 71 -9.86 -5.18 18.21
N LEU A 72 -9.36 -4.97 16.99
CA LEU A 72 -9.24 -3.69 16.33
C LEU A 72 -10.38 -3.46 15.32
N ASP A 73 -10.75 -2.20 15.13
CA ASP A 73 -11.71 -1.79 14.11
C ASP A 73 -10.99 -1.63 12.77
N ILE A 74 -11.36 -2.48 11.79
CA ILE A 74 -10.70 -2.52 10.49
C ILE A 74 -10.79 -1.17 9.75
N THR A 75 -11.90 -0.45 9.88
CA THR A 75 -12.11 0.82 9.16
C THR A 75 -11.30 1.98 9.75
N ARG A 76 -10.97 1.91 11.02
CA ARG A 76 -10.27 2.95 11.74
C ARG A 76 -8.79 2.63 11.96
N ASP A 77 -8.50 1.38 12.32
CA ASP A 77 -7.21 1.00 12.89
C ASP A 77 -6.33 0.18 11.90
N LEU A 78 -6.77 0.01 10.63
CA LEU A 78 -5.97 -0.60 9.56
C LEU A 78 -5.47 0.46 8.58
N PHE A 79 -4.16 0.43 8.28
CA PHE A 79 -3.48 1.29 7.33
C PHE A 79 -2.78 0.44 6.28
N LEU A 80 -3.02 0.74 4.99
CA LEU A 80 -2.56 -0.06 3.86
C LEU A 80 -1.77 0.82 2.89
N VAL A 81 -0.66 0.30 2.38
CA VAL A 81 0.01 0.83 1.19
C VAL A 81 0.41 -0.33 0.29
N PRO A 82 0.43 -0.17 -1.04
CA PRO A 82 0.85 -1.23 -1.95
C PRO A 82 2.37 -1.40 -1.97
N GLY A 83 2.82 -2.59 -2.38
CA GLY A 83 4.20 -2.90 -2.72
C GLY A 83 4.41 -3.11 -4.22
N ASN A 84 5.61 -3.49 -4.60
CA ASN A 84 5.96 -3.69 -6.01
C ASN A 84 5.31 -4.94 -6.63
N HIS A 85 4.97 -5.96 -5.84
CA HIS A 85 4.21 -7.11 -6.31
C HIS A 85 2.71 -6.84 -6.49
N ASP A 86 2.21 -5.73 -5.94
CA ASP A 86 0.82 -5.29 -6.13
C ASP A 86 0.63 -4.48 -7.42
N VAL A 87 1.72 -4.24 -8.18
CA VAL A 87 1.74 -3.47 -9.43
C VAL A 87 1.49 -4.38 -10.62
N ASN A 88 0.56 -3.98 -11.49
CA ASN A 88 0.43 -4.57 -12.83
C ASN A 88 1.54 -4.01 -13.74
N PRO A 89 2.53 -4.81 -14.14
CA PRO A 89 3.59 -4.36 -15.02
C PRO A 89 3.03 -3.99 -16.40
N VAL A 90 3.69 -3.05 -17.07
CA VAL A 90 3.40 -2.67 -18.45
C VAL A 90 4.50 -3.17 -19.36
N GLU A 91 4.15 -3.46 -20.64
CA GLU A 91 5.05 -4.02 -21.63
C GLU A 91 4.93 -3.30 -22.98
N GLY A 92 5.99 -3.42 -23.78
CA GLY A 92 5.96 -2.99 -25.17
C GLY A 92 6.04 -1.48 -25.38
N ALA A 93 5.22 -0.97 -26.29
CA ALA A 93 5.22 0.44 -26.70
C ALA A 93 4.27 1.32 -25.87
N ASP A 94 3.90 0.88 -24.66
CA ASP A 94 3.07 1.67 -23.76
C ASP A 94 3.80 2.96 -23.36
N PRO A 95 3.15 4.14 -23.45
CA PRO A 95 3.75 5.41 -22.99
C PRO A 95 4.18 5.38 -21.52
N VAL A 96 3.48 4.64 -20.67
CA VAL A 96 3.84 4.44 -19.27
C VAL A 96 5.16 3.68 -19.16
N GLN A 97 5.39 2.65 -20.02
CA GLN A 97 6.65 1.92 -20.05
C GLN A 97 7.83 2.83 -20.40
N ALA A 98 7.68 3.66 -21.42
CA ALA A 98 8.73 4.61 -21.82
C ALA A 98 9.03 5.60 -20.70
N PHE A 99 8.00 6.09 -20.02
CA PHE A 99 8.13 6.95 -18.85
C PHE A 99 8.85 6.25 -17.70
N LEU A 100 8.44 5.03 -17.33
CA LEU A 100 9.08 4.26 -16.26
C LEU A 100 10.56 3.99 -16.54
N THR A 101 10.89 3.64 -17.80
CA THR A 101 12.29 3.43 -18.21
C THR A 101 13.12 4.69 -18.02
N GLN A 102 12.59 5.83 -18.43
CA GLN A 102 13.27 7.11 -18.23
C GLN A 102 13.34 7.46 -16.74
N ALA A 103 12.25 7.22 -16.01
CA ALA A 103 12.16 7.42 -14.59
C ALA A 103 13.24 6.66 -13.82
N GLN A 104 13.39 5.38 -14.11
CA GLN A 104 14.38 4.53 -13.48
C GLN A 104 15.82 4.97 -13.81
N ALA A 105 16.05 5.45 -15.03
CA ALA A 105 17.36 6.00 -15.42
C ALA A 105 17.68 7.29 -14.62
N ASP A 106 16.69 8.13 -14.38
CA ASP A 106 16.83 9.43 -13.73
C ASP A 106 16.74 9.35 -12.20
N CYS A 107 16.14 8.28 -11.63
CA CYS A 107 16.01 8.07 -10.18
C CYS A 107 17.33 8.01 -9.41
N ARG A 108 18.46 7.98 -10.11
CA ARG A 108 19.79 8.12 -9.48
C ARG A 108 19.99 9.53 -8.90
N ASP A 109 19.19 10.49 -9.34
CA ASP A 109 19.21 11.86 -8.83
C ASP A 109 17.86 12.16 -8.15
N LEU A 110 17.89 12.51 -6.87
CA LEU A 110 16.75 12.87 -6.00
C LEU A 110 15.76 13.93 -6.57
N HIS A 111 15.99 14.41 -7.78
CA HIS A 111 15.14 15.38 -8.49
C HIS A 111 13.88 14.78 -9.13
N TYR A 112 13.71 13.46 -9.08
CA TYR A 112 12.61 12.78 -9.78
C TYR A 112 11.23 13.11 -9.21
N ALA A 113 11.18 13.34 -7.92
CA ALA A 113 10.00 13.75 -7.19
C ALA A 113 9.26 14.95 -7.81
N CYS A 114 10.01 15.88 -8.42
CA CYS A 114 9.44 17.05 -9.08
C CYS A 114 8.90 16.75 -10.48
N THR A 115 9.17 15.57 -11.04
CA THR A 115 8.83 15.26 -12.44
C THR A 115 7.40 14.75 -12.57
N LEU A 116 6.90 13.98 -11.59
CA LEU A 116 5.48 13.57 -11.57
C LEU A 116 4.53 14.76 -11.45
N THR A 117 4.91 15.82 -10.74
CA THR A 117 4.12 17.05 -10.72
C THR A 117 4.11 17.77 -12.07
N LYS A 118 5.11 17.51 -12.93
CA LYS A 118 5.19 18.06 -14.30
C LYS A 118 4.48 17.18 -15.33
N HIS A 119 4.30 15.90 -15.04
CA HIS A 119 3.66 14.90 -15.90
C HIS A 119 2.36 14.39 -15.26
N GLY A 120 1.54 15.30 -14.73
CA GLY A 120 0.28 14.97 -14.05
C GLY A 120 -0.72 14.15 -14.89
N ASP A 121 -0.58 14.19 -16.23
CA ASP A 121 -1.30 13.36 -17.19
C ASP A 121 -0.95 11.86 -17.09
N LEU A 122 0.23 11.52 -16.57
CA LEU A 122 0.65 10.12 -16.36
C LEU A 122 0.28 9.55 -14.99
N LEU A 123 -0.12 10.39 -14.05
CA LEU A 123 -0.47 9.91 -12.69
C LEU A 123 -1.62 8.89 -12.71
N ASN A 124 -2.70 9.18 -13.43
CA ASN A 124 -3.83 8.26 -13.54
C ASN A 124 -3.44 6.93 -14.19
N PRO A 125 -2.76 6.87 -15.33
CA PRO A 125 -2.22 5.63 -15.89
C PRO A 125 -1.33 4.85 -14.92
N LEU A 126 -0.50 5.52 -14.14
CA LEU A 126 0.34 4.88 -13.12
C LEU A 126 -0.51 4.26 -12.00
N LEU A 127 -1.51 4.98 -11.49
CA LEU A 127 -2.41 4.50 -10.44
C LEU A 127 -3.31 3.35 -10.92
N GLU A 128 -3.70 3.33 -12.21
CA GLU A 128 -4.49 2.23 -12.78
C GLU A 128 -3.76 0.87 -12.74
N ARG A 129 -2.45 0.88 -12.64
CA ARG A 129 -1.64 -0.34 -12.50
C ARG A 129 -1.87 -1.05 -11.16
N PHE A 130 -2.42 -0.35 -10.17
CA PHE A 130 -2.79 -0.90 -8.86
C PHE A 130 -4.26 -1.32 -8.77
N ARG A 131 -4.93 -1.52 -9.89
CA ARG A 131 -6.39 -1.79 -9.95
C ARG A 131 -6.86 -2.88 -8.99
N SER A 132 -6.15 -4.00 -8.94
CA SER A 132 -6.51 -5.13 -8.08
C SER A 132 -6.31 -4.80 -6.60
N TYR A 133 -5.20 -4.16 -6.25
CA TYR A 133 -4.96 -3.65 -4.90
C TYR A 133 -6.02 -2.61 -4.48
N ARG A 134 -6.34 -1.66 -5.34
CA ARG A 134 -7.38 -0.63 -5.09
C ARG A 134 -8.73 -1.25 -4.81
N ALA A 135 -9.11 -2.31 -5.54
CA ALA A 135 -10.34 -3.05 -5.32
C ALA A 135 -10.37 -3.72 -3.94
N MET A 136 -9.28 -4.38 -3.51
CA MET A 136 -9.15 -4.97 -2.19
C MET A 136 -9.22 -3.92 -1.09
N ALA A 137 -8.40 -2.88 -1.19
CA ALA A 137 -8.32 -1.84 -0.18
C ALA A 137 -9.65 -1.08 -0.02
N GLY A 138 -10.34 -0.80 -1.13
CA GLY A 138 -11.67 -0.18 -1.11
C GLY A 138 -12.75 -1.08 -0.50
N ALA A 139 -12.63 -2.40 -0.64
CA ALA A 139 -13.54 -3.36 0.00
C ALA A 139 -13.29 -3.47 1.52
N LEU A 140 -12.05 -3.29 1.99
CA LEU A 140 -11.69 -3.30 3.40
C LEU A 140 -11.99 -1.97 4.10
N LEU A 141 -11.73 -0.87 3.40
CA LEU A 141 -11.71 0.48 3.98
C LEU A 141 -12.63 1.42 3.17
N PRO A 142 -13.92 1.52 3.56
CA PRO A 142 -14.90 2.37 2.85
C PRO A 142 -14.48 3.85 2.72
N VAL A 143 -13.57 4.34 3.55
CA VAL A 143 -13.00 5.70 3.47
C VAL A 143 -12.40 6.01 2.10
N TYR A 144 -11.86 5.01 1.41
CA TYR A 144 -11.33 5.19 0.06
C TYR A 144 -12.40 5.47 -1.01
N GLY A 145 -13.64 5.07 -0.77
CA GLY A 145 -14.74 5.42 -1.65
C GLY A 145 -15.49 6.69 -1.24
N ALA A 146 -15.70 6.87 0.07
CA ALA A 146 -16.50 7.96 0.61
C ALA A 146 -15.80 9.32 0.57
N ASP A 147 -14.50 9.35 0.88
CA ASP A 147 -13.72 10.59 0.99
C ASP A 147 -12.93 10.92 -0.27
N GLY A 148 -13.09 10.13 -1.33
CA GLY A 148 -12.39 10.33 -2.60
C GLY A 148 -10.88 10.09 -2.53
N LEU A 149 -10.39 9.43 -1.48
CA LEU A 149 -9.00 9.03 -1.35
C LEU A 149 -8.71 7.84 -2.26
N ASP A 150 -7.55 7.88 -2.92
CA ASP A 150 -7.05 6.73 -3.68
C ASP A 150 -6.14 5.88 -2.80
N PRO A 151 -6.46 4.59 -2.57
CA PRO A 151 -5.62 3.73 -1.74
C PRO A 151 -4.21 3.50 -2.29
N ALA A 152 -4.02 3.65 -3.60
CA ALA A 152 -2.70 3.60 -4.25
C ALA A 152 -2.05 4.98 -4.39
N GLY A 153 -2.73 6.05 -3.97
CA GLY A 153 -2.21 7.41 -3.99
C GLY A 153 -1.38 7.74 -2.74
N VAL A 154 -0.99 9.02 -2.67
CA VAL A 154 -0.37 9.58 -1.47
C VAL A 154 -1.40 10.42 -0.74
N HIS A 155 -1.63 10.11 0.53
CA HIS A 155 -2.61 10.81 1.36
C HIS A 155 -2.26 10.73 2.85
N VAL A 156 -2.91 11.56 3.65
CA VAL A 156 -2.81 11.53 5.11
C VAL A 156 -4.13 11.05 5.69
N ARG A 157 -4.05 10.09 6.62
CA ARG A 157 -5.21 9.67 7.43
C ARG A 157 -4.95 10.01 8.89
N PRO A 158 -5.85 10.77 9.55
CA PRO A 158 -5.79 10.95 10.99
C PRO A 158 -6.18 9.64 11.70
N TRP A 159 -5.50 9.35 12.81
CA TRP A 159 -5.86 8.24 13.67
C TRP A 159 -6.18 8.75 15.08
N ARG A 160 -7.46 8.63 15.48
CA ARG A 160 -8.00 8.96 16.81
C ARG A 160 -7.57 10.35 17.32
N ASP A 161 -7.43 11.34 16.47
CA ASP A 161 -6.93 12.68 16.80
C ASP A 161 -5.58 12.68 17.55
N ARG A 162 -4.78 11.62 17.36
CA ARG A 162 -3.48 11.45 18.04
C ARG A 162 -2.31 11.44 17.09
N LEU A 163 -2.50 10.94 15.88
CA LEU A 163 -1.47 10.83 14.85
C LEU A 163 -2.04 11.16 13.48
N ASN A 164 -1.24 11.80 12.66
CA ASN A 164 -1.44 11.86 11.22
C ASN A 164 -0.53 10.82 10.58
N ILE A 165 -1.12 9.83 9.92
CA ILE A 165 -0.40 8.75 9.25
C ILE A 165 -0.34 9.08 7.77
N LEU A 166 0.88 9.31 7.28
CA LEU A 166 1.15 9.56 5.87
C LEU A 166 1.30 8.23 5.14
N HIS A 167 0.44 8.01 4.15
CA HIS A 167 0.51 6.88 3.23
C HIS A 167 1.36 7.27 2.02
N LEU A 168 2.44 6.52 1.79
CA LEU A 168 3.35 6.72 0.67
C LEU A 168 3.36 5.46 -0.21
N ASN A 169 2.90 5.59 -1.44
CA ASN A 169 3.06 4.52 -2.43
C ASN A 169 4.48 4.60 -3.01
N THR A 170 5.40 3.84 -2.43
CA THR A 170 6.80 3.76 -2.90
C THR A 170 6.94 2.88 -4.14
N ALA A 171 5.91 2.10 -4.48
CA ALA A 171 5.88 1.23 -5.65
C ALA A 171 5.31 1.91 -6.91
N LEU A 172 4.94 3.19 -6.86
CA LEU A 172 4.28 3.89 -7.96
C LEU A 172 5.07 3.81 -9.27
N LEU A 173 6.39 3.85 -9.20
CA LEU A 173 7.30 3.78 -10.34
C LEU A 173 7.87 2.37 -10.59
N SER A 174 7.51 1.38 -9.78
CA SER A 174 7.92 0.00 -9.98
C SER A 174 7.26 -0.61 -11.22
N ASN A 175 7.91 -1.56 -11.85
CA ASN A 175 7.34 -2.39 -12.92
C ASN A 175 7.19 -3.87 -12.50
N GLY A 176 6.82 -4.09 -11.25
CA GLY A 176 6.63 -5.42 -10.66
C GLY A 176 7.95 -6.12 -10.39
N GLU A 177 7.94 -7.46 -10.40
CA GLU A 177 9.11 -8.30 -10.12
C GLU A 177 10.32 -8.07 -11.05
N ARG A 178 10.10 -7.40 -12.19
CA ARG A 178 11.15 -7.11 -13.17
C ARG A 178 12.09 -5.99 -12.70
N ASP A 179 11.68 -5.25 -11.69
CA ASP A 179 12.45 -4.15 -11.15
C ASP A 179 13.11 -4.57 -9.83
N HIS A 180 14.36 -4.97 -9.91
CA HIS A 180 15.22 -5.10 -8.73
C HIS A 180 15.68 -3.74 -8.17
N MET A 181 15.06 -2.65 -8.62
CA MET A 181 15.41 -1.31 -8.18
C MET A 181 14.21 -0.68 -7.47
N ASP A 182 14.40 -0.43 -6.20
CA ASP A 182 13.49 0.37 -5.36
C ASP A 182 13.44 1.80 -5.89
N ALA A 183 12.59 2.01 -6.89
CA ALA A 183 12.31 3.36 -7.38
C ALA A 183 11.31 4.03 -6.42
N VAL A 184 11.83 4.53 -5.32
CA VAL A 184 11.04 5.25 -4.31
C VAL A 184 10.80 6.66 -4.81
N ASP A 185 9.55 6.96 -5.21
CA ASP A 185 9.13 8.34 -5.42
C ASP A 185 8.54 8.94 -4.14
N LEU A 186 9.35 9.73 -3.45
CA LEU A 186 8.91 10.54 -2.31
C LEU A 186 8.31 11.89 -2.74
N GLY A 187 8.25 12.18 -4.03
CA GLY A 187 7.87 13.50 -4.53
C GLY A 187 6.44 13.86 -4.29
N ALA A 188 5.56 12.88 -4.31
CA ALA A 188 4.18 13.11 -3.94
C ALA A 188 4.04 13.55 -2.47
N ALA A 189 4.92 13.09 -1.57
CA ALA A 189 4.96 13.54 -0.17
C ALA A 189 5.40 15.02 -0.04
N CYS A 190 6.15 15.53 -1.02
CA CYS A 190 6.57 16.92 -1.07
C CYS A 190 5.50 17.85 -1.69
N SER A 191 4.36 17.31 -2.11
CA SER A 191 3.30 18.14 -2.69
C SER A 191 2.78 19.16 -1.67
N PRO A 192 2.46 20.39 -2.11
CA PRO A 192 1.90 21.40 -1.21
C PRO A 192 0.63 20.92 -0.49
N ALA A 193 -0.21 20.13 -1.16
CA ALA A 193 -1.44 19.59 -0.57
C ALA A 193 -1.17 18.63 0.60
N ILE A 194 -0.18 17.74 0.46
CA ILE A 194 0.22 16.84 1.57
C ILE A 194 0.88 17.63 2.69
N GLN A 195 1.73 18.60 2.36
CA GLN A 195 2.35 19.44 3.38
C GLN A 195 1.32 20.26 4.16
N GLU A 196 0.26 20.73 3.52
CA GLU A 196 -0.83 21.44 4.18
C GLU A 196 -1.60 20.51 5.12
N GLN A 197 -1.92 19.29 4.69
CA GLN A 197 -2.56 18.27 5.54
C GLN A 197 -1.69 17.91 6.75
N LEU A 198 -0.37 17.85 6.59
CA LEU A 198 0.55 17.59 7.71
C LEU A 198 0.69 18.77 8.65
N LYS A 199 0.58 20.02 8.13
CA LYS A 199 0.63 21.24 8.94
C LYS A 199 -0.66 21.50 9.69
N GLY A 200 -1.78 21.01 9.20
CA GLY A 200 -3.10 21.16 9.83
C GLY A 200 -3.23 20.47 11.17
N GLY A 201 -2.18 20.58 11.96
CA GLY A 201 -1.88 20.09 13.30
C GLY A 201 -2.95 19.25 13.97
N LEU A 202 -2.51 18.18 14.60
CA LEU A 202 -3.33 17.57 15.66
C LEU A 202 -3.62 18.65 16.72
N PRO A 203 -4.84 18.74 17.22
CA PRO A 203 -5.19 19.66 18.29
C PRO A 203 -4.35 19.43 19.55
#